data_2ae96d12bc00109428355f1f2a88ff98
#
_entry.id   2ae96d12bc00109428355f1f2a88ff98
#
_cell.length_a   1.000
_cell.length_b   1.000
_cell.length_c   1.000
_cell.angle_alpha   90.00
_cell.angle_beta   90.00
_cell.angle_gamma   90.00
#
_symmetry.space_group_name_H-M   'P 1'
#
loop_
_entity.id
_entity.type
_entity.pdbx_description
1 polymer ?
#
loop_
_entity_poly.entity_id
_entity_poly.type
_entity_poly.pdbx_seq_one_letter_code
_entity_poly.pdbx_strand_id
1 'polypeptide(L)'
;AYAQGIAAVGAAAGRTLPLYIAGKDVATETLLPTVNPADPGEVLAQVCQAGREEIDRALAGAKAAFPAWRDTPPLERAQYMHKAAAVARRRIYEMAALQTLEVGKPWEQAYGDVGEGIDFLEYYARDMLRLSVPRRMGRAPGEHNVLFYQPKGVAAVIAPWNFPFAIAMGMVSAAIVTGNPVVFKPSSLSSAFGYNLVE
;
A
#
# COMPACT_ATOMS: atom_id res chain seq x y z
N ALA A 1 -1.53 12.41 -21.77
CA ALA A 1 -1.08 11.78 -20.51
C ALA A 1 -1.69 10.39 -20.34
N TYR A 2 -3.05 10.23 -20.35
CA TYR A 2 -3.68 8.93 -20.12
C TYR A 2 -3.34 7.88 -21.19
N ALA A 3 -3.42 8.22 -22.49
CA ALA A 3 -3.03 7.33 -23.58
C ALA A 3 -1.55 6.88 -23.47
N GLN A 4 -0.68 7.74 -22.96
CA GLN A 4 0.71 7.36 -22.65
C GLN A 4 0.79 6.36 -21.50
N GLY A 5 -0.06 6.50 -20.48
CA GLY A 5 -0.19 5.52 -19.39
C GLY A 5 -0.60 4.14 -19.92
N ILE A 6 -1.64 4.07 -20.76
CA ILE A 6 -2.07 2.82 -21.41
C ILE A 6 -0.92 2.20 -22.23
N ALA A 7 -0.23 2.99 -23.03
CA ALA A 7 0.91 2.51 -23.82
C ALA A 7 2.06 1.99 -22.93
N ALA A 8 2.35 2.67 -21.82
CA ALA A 8 3.39 2.26 -20.88
C ALA A 8 3.05 0.92 -20.19
N VAL A 9 1.79 0.75 -19.75
CA VAL A 9 1.31 -0.51 -19.17
C VAL A 9 1.37 -1.64 -20.18
N GLY A 10 0.90 -1.39 -21.43
CA GLY A 10 0.96 -2.39 -22.52
C GLY A 10 2.40 -2.79 -22.86
N ALA A 11 3.34 -1.85 -22.89
CA ALA A 11 4.76 -2.14 -23.14
C ALA A 11 5.40 -2.98 -22.01
N ALA A 12 4.83 -2.94 -20.82
CA ALA A 12 5.27 -3.71 -19.65
C ALA A 12 4.53 -5.05 -19.51
N ALA A 13 3.58 -5.36 -20.40
CA ALA A 13 2.76 -6.57 -20.32
C ALA A 13 3.59 -7.87 -20.39
N GLY A 14 3.06 -8.95 -19.80
CA GLY A 14 3.66 -10.28 -19.80
C GLY A 14 4.84 -10.48 -18.83
N ARG A 15 5.23 -9.47 -18.06
CA ARG A 15 6.31 -9.60 -17.05
C ARG A 15 5.90 -10.52 -15.91
N THR A 16 6.88 -11.21 -15.32
CA THR A 16 6.70 -11.87 -14.02
C THR A 16 7.00 -10.87 -12.91
N LEU A 17 6.04 -10.70 -12.00
CA LEU A 17 6.13 -9.82 -10.85
C LEU A 17 6.40 -10.66 -9.60
N PRO A 18 7.53 -10.46 -8.89
CA PRO A 18 7.87 -11.21 -7.70
C PRO A 18 7.03 -10.78 -6.49
N LEU A 19 7.12 -11.53 -5.40
CA LEU A 19 6.75 -11.04 -4.08
C LEU A 19 7.83 -10.08 -3.58
N TYR A 20 7.42 -9.11 -2.75
CA TYR A 20 8.36 -8.22 -2.07
C TYR A 20 8.36 -8.50 -0.57
N ILE A 21 9.42 -9.11 -0.06
CA ILE A 21 9.50 -9.56 1.34
C ILE A 21 10.80 -9.06 1.99
N ALA A 22 10.67 -8.33 3.07
CA ALA A 22 11.80 -7.80 3.85
C ALA A 22 12.82 -7.03 2.99
N GLY A 23 12.32 -6.21 2.06
CA GLY A 23 13.16 -5.37 1.19
C GLY A 23 13.76 -6.10 -0.02
N LYS A 24 13.29 -7.29 -0.36
CA LYS A 24 13.82 -8.12 -1.46
C LYS A 24 12.73 -8.71 -2.31
N ASP A 25 13.02 -8.83 -3.60
CA ASP A 25 12.22 -9.61 -4.53
C ASP A 25 12.36 -11.11 -4.24
N VAL A 26 11.23 -11.80 -4.23
CA VAL A 26 11.16 -13.26 -4.01
C VAL A 26 10.32 -13.89 -5.11
N ALA A 27 10.95 -14.65 -5.96
CA ALA A 27 10.26 -15.44 -6.99
C ALA A 27 9.71 -16.73 -6.39
N THR A 28 8.54 -17.16 -6.89
CA THR A 28 7.93 -18.46 -6.57
C THR A 28 7.56 -19.19 -7.86
N GLU A 29 7.40 -20.51 -7.79
CA GLU A 29 7.02 -21.32 -8.94
C GLU A 29 5.54 -21.18 -9.31
N THR A 30 4.69 -20.89 -8.31
CA THR A 30 3.27 -20.71 -8.52
C THR A 30 2.99 -19.29 -8.98
N LEU A 31 2.43 -19.15 -10.19
CA LEU A 31 2.11 -17.88 -10.81
C LEU A 31 0.60 -17.73 -10.99
N LEU A 32 0.13 -16.50 -10.82
CA LEU A 32 -1.24 -16.09 -11.13
C LEU A 32 -1.21 -15.15 -12.32
N PRO A 33 -1.81 -15.52 -13.47
CA PRO A 33 -1.98 -14.58 -14.57
C PRO A 33 -2.99 -13.49 -14.19
N THR A 34 -2.64 -12.24 -14.42
CA THR A 34 -3.57 -11.13 -14.41
C THR A 34 -3.85 -10.72 -15.85
N VAL A 35 -5.12 -10.61 -16.20
CA VAL A 35 -5.58 -10.41 -17.57
C VAL A 35 -6.45 -9.17 -17.68
N ASN A 36 -6.51 -8.61 -18.88
CA ASN A 36 -7.47 -7.55 -19.19
C ASN A 36 -8.90 -8.15 -19.26
N PRO A 37 -9.85 -7.73 -18.40
CA PRO A 37 -11.21 -8.25 -18.44
C PRO A 37 -11.97 -7.93 -19.73
N ALA A 38 -11.56 -6.92 -20.49
CA ALA A 38 -12.13 -6.58 -21.80
C ALA A 38 -11.56 -7.47 -22.92
N ASP A 39 -10.37 -8.04 -22.73
CA ASP A 39 -9.72 -9.00 -23.63
C ASP A 39 -8.99 -10.07 -22.80
N PRO A 40 -9.67 -11.16 -22.40
CA PRO A 40 -9.07 -12.19 -21.55
C PRO A 40 -7.86 -12.91 -22.17
N GLY A 41 -7.61 -12.73 -23.45
CA GLY A 41 -6.40 -13.21 -24.13
C GLY A 41 -5.17 -12.34 -23.85
N GLU A 42 -5.36 -11.10 -23.41
CA GLU A 42 -4.29 -10.17 -23.05
C GLU A 42 -3.82 -10.40 -21.61
N VAL A 43 -2.65 -11.02 -21.46
CA VAL A 43 -2.01 -11.22 -20.14
C VAL A 43 -1.17 -9.99 -19.81
N LEU A 44 -1.57 -9.26 -18.77
CA LEU A 44 -0.87 -8.06 -18.31
C LEU A 44 0.38 -8.40 -17.50
N ALA A 45 0.30 -9.41 -16.64
CA ALA A 45 1.43 -9.88 -15.85
C ALA A 45 1.23 -11.32 -15.36
N GLN A 46 2.33 -11.96 -14.96
CA GLN A 46 2.34 -13.20 -14.18
C GLN A 46 2.80 -12.85 -12.76
N VAL A 47 1.93 -12.98 -11.76
CA VAL A 47 2.27 -12.57 -10.39
C VAL A 47 2.60 -13.78 -9.53
N CYS A 48 3.77 -13.77 -8.90
CA CYS A 48 4.18 -14.81 -7.96
C CYS A 48 3.18 -14.92 -6.80
N GLN A 49 2.77 -16.14 -6.47
CA GLN A 49 1.89 -16.40 -5.32
C GLN A 49 2.69 -16.85 -4.11
N ALA A 50 2.33 -16.31 -2.95
CA ALA A 50 2.89 -16.71 -1.68
C ALA A 50 2.25 -18.01 -1.18
N GLY A 51 3.08 -18.99 -0.84
CA GLY A 51 2.70 -20.12 -0.03
C GLY A 51 2.90 -19.82 1.48
N ARG A 52 2.79 -20.87 2.28
CA ARG A 52 2.94 -20.73 3.74
C ARG A 52 4.33 -20.23 4.15
N GLU A 53 5.36 -20.70 3.48
CA GLU A 53 6.75 -20.34 3.79
C GLU A 53 6.99 -18.83 3.56
N GLU A 54 6.51 -18.29 2.43
CA GLU A 54 6.65 -16.88 2.11
C GLU A 54 5.86 -16.00 3.10
N ILE A 55 4.67 -16.45 3.51
CA ILE A 55 3.86 -15.75 4.53
C ILE A 55 4.60 -15.74 5.88
N ASP A 56 5.15 -16.86 6.31
CA ASP A 56 5.90 -16.96 7.56
C ASP A 56 7.16 -16.07 7.51
N ARG A 57 7.87 -16.02 6.38
CA ARG A 57 9.01 -15.11 6.15
C ARG A 57 8.59 -13.64 6.18
N ALA A 58 7.47 -13.28 5.55
CA ALA A 58 6.95 -11.92 5.55
C ALA A 58 6.59 -11.46 6.97
N LEU A 59 5.92 -12.32 7.75
CA LEU A 59 5.59 -12.08 9.15
C LEU A 59 6.84 -11.92 10.02
N ALA A 60 7.84 -12.78 9.83
CA ALA A 60 9.11 -12.71 10.55
C ALA A 60 9.85 -11.39 10.23
N GLY A 61 9.93 -11.00 8.94
CA GLY A 61 10.53 -9.76 8.50
C GLY A 61 9.83 -8.53 9.07
N ALA A 62 8.49 -8.52 9.04
CA ALA A 62 7.70 -7.44 9.62
C ALA A 62 7.89 -7.34 11.15
N LYS A 63 7.91 -8.47 11.86
CA LYS A 63 8.20 -8.49 13.30
C LYS A 63 9.60 -7.97 13.62
N ALA A 64 10.60 -8.34 12.83
CA ALA A 64 11.96 -7.85 13.01
C ALA A 64 12.10 -6.35 12.77
N ALA A 65 11.34 -5.78 11.81
CA ALA A 65 11.33 -4.36 11.52
C ALA A 65 10.56 -3.52 12.56
N PHE A 66 9.65 -4.14 13.32
CA PHE A 66 8.74 -3.41 14.20
C PHE A 66 9.44 -2.53 15.23
N PRO A 67 10.46 -2.95 15.99
CA PRO A 67 11.06 -2.09 17.03
C PRO A 67 11.61 -0.79 16.43
N ALA A 68 12.37 -0.88 15.34
CA ALA A 68 12.95 0.29 14.69
C ALA A 68 11.87 1.22 14.13
N TRP A 69 10.83 0.68 13.46
CA TRP A 69 9.76 1.48 12.89
C TRP A 69 8.86 2.11 13.96
N ARG A 70 8.56 1.38 15.04
CA ARG A 70 7.85 1.90 16.21
C ARG A 70 8.55 3.13 16.79
N ASP A 71 9.87 3.04 16.93
CA ASP A 71 10.69 4.06 17.58
C ASP A 71 11.05 5.22 16.62
N THR A 72 10.77 5.10 15.32
CA THR A 72 10.90 6.18 14.34
C THR A 72 9.96 7.33 14.69
N PRO A 73 10.47 8.58 14.78
CA PRO A 73 9.64 9.72 15.15
C PRO A 73 8.39 9.89 14.28
N PRO A 74 7.22 10.24 14.84
CA PRO A 74 5.99 10.44 14.06
C PRO A 74 6.13 11.41 12.90
N LEU A 75 6.91 12.48 13.05
CA LEU A 75 7.20 13.44 11.99
C LEU A 75 7.91 12.79 10.82
N GLU A 76 8.88 11.93 11.08
CA GLU A 76 9.61 11.23 10.04
C GLU A 76 8.71 10.25 9.29
N ARG A 77 7.87 9.48 10.01
CA ARG A 77 6.88 8.60 9.38
C ARG A 77 5.89 9.39 8.51
N ALA A 78 5.43 10.56 8.97
CA ALA A 78 4.58 11.46 8.19
C ALA A 78 5.27 11.95 6.91
N GLN A 79 6.57 12.25 6.96
CA GLN A 79 7.35 12.65 5.79
C GLN A 79 7.43 11.53 4.73
N TYR A 80 7.50 10.26 5.14
CA TYR A 80 7.41 9.14 4.20
C TYR A 80 6.07 9.11 3.48
N MET A 81 4.95 9.38 4.18
CA MET A 81 3.62 9.45 3.55
C MET A 81 3.54 10.58 2.52
N HIS A 82 4.06 11.77 2.84
CA HIS A 82 4.12 12.88 1.87
C HIS A 82 4.99 12.57 0.65
N LYS A 83 6.11 11.86 0.84
CA LYS A 83 6.95 11.40 -0.29
C LYS A 83 6.18 10.40 -1.17
N ALA A 84 5.49 9.43 -0.57
CA ALA A 84 4.65 8.47 -1.30
C ALA A 84 3.52 9.20 -2.07
N ALA A 85 2.84 10.16 -1.46
CA ALA A 85 1.84 10.99 -2.12
C ALA A 85 2.41 11.74 -3.34
N ALA A 86 3.63 12.28 -3.22
CA ALA A 86 4.30 12.96 -4.33
C ALA A 86 4.67 11.98 -5.48
N VAL A 87 5.07 10.75 -5.16
CA VAL A 87 5.30 9.70 -6.17
C VAL A 87 4.00 9.34 -6.87
N ALA A 88 2.93 9.06 -6.13
CA ALA A 88 1.63 8.73 -6.68
C ALA A 88 1.08 9.84 -7.61
N ARG A 89 1.25 11.12 -7.24
CA ARG A 89 0.87 12.25 -8.11
C ARG A 89 1.62 12.26 -9.44
N ARG A 90 2.90 11.93 -9.45
CA ARG A 90 3.67 11.86 -10.70
C ARG A 90 3.25 10.70 -11.59
N ARG A 91 2.81 9.58 -10.99
CA ARG A 91 2.43 8.34 -11.68
C ARG A 91 0.91 8.20 -11.86
N ILE A 92 0.12 9.24 -11.57
CA ILE A 92 -1.35 9.15 -11.50
C ILE A 92 -1.98 8.56 -12.78
N TYR A 93 -1.51 8.96 -13.97
CA TYR A 93 -2.05 8.45 -15.23
C TYR A 93 -1.61 7.01 -15.54
N GLU A 94 -0.41 6.62 -15.16
CA GLU A 94 0.07 5.26 -15.26
C GLU A 94 -0.73 4.32 -14.35
N MET A 95 -0.91 4.72 -13.09
CA MET A 95 -1.68 3.97 -12.11
C MET A 95 -3.16 3.88 -12.50
N ALA A 96 -3.76 4.95 -13.00
CA ALA A 96 -5.14 4.94 -13.49
C ALA A 96 -5.28 4.03 -14.73
N ALA A 97 -4.31 4.06 -15.64
CA ALA A 97 -4.29 3.19 -16.82
C ALA A 97 -4.20 1.69 -16.44
N LEU A 98 -3.35 1.34 -15.46
CA LEU A 98 -3.26 -0.02 -14.97
C LEU A 98 -4.58 -0.51 -14.36
N GLN A 99 -5.28 0.33 -13.60
CA GLN A 99 -6.61 -0.01 -13.09
C GLN A 99 -7.63 -0.25 -14.20
N THR A 100 -7.61 0.57 -15.25
CA THR A 100 -8.50 0.38 -16.39
C THR A 100 -8.24 -0.96 -17.09
N LEU A 101 -6.97 -1.32 -17.29
CA LEU A 101 -6.61 -2.56 -17.97
C LEU A 101 -6.79 -3.79 -17.09
N GLU A 102 -6.45 -3.73 -15.79
CA GLU A 102 -6.48 -4.92 -14.91
C GLU A 102 -7.85 -5.20 -14.31
N VAL A 103 -8.61 -4.14 -13.93
CA VAL A 103 -9.91 -4.33 -13.25
C VAL A 103 -11.09 -3.74 -14.03
N GLY A 104 -10.88 -3.29 -15.26
CA GLY A 104 -11.95 -2.75 -16.12
C GLY A 104 -12.57 -1.46 -15.62
N LYS A 105 -11.87 -0.70 -14.78
CA LYS A 105 -12.41 0.52 -14.17
C LYS A 105 -12.45 1.66 -15.20
N PRO A 106 -13.56 2.41 -15.35
CA PRO A 106 -13.61 3.59 -16.21
C PRO A 106 -12.51 4.59 -15.84
N TRP A 107 -11.86 5.17 -16.82
CA TRP A 107 -10.65 5.99 -16.63
C TRP A 107 -10.82 7.17 -15.68
N GLU A 108 -11.99 7.83 -15.69
CA GLU A 108 -12.30 8.93 -14.76
C GLU A 108 -12.36 8.42 -13.31
N GLN A 109 -12.99 7.25 -13.10
CA GLN A 109 -13.07 6.62 -11.79
C GLN A 109 -11.70 6.07 -11.33
N ALA A 110 -10.90 5.54 -12.24
CA ALA A 110 -9.54 5.10 -11.96
C ALA A 110 -8.65 6.27 -11.55
N TYR A 111 -8.77 7.42 -12.23
CA TYR A 111 -8.09 8.65 -11.85
C TYR A 111 -8.52 9.14 -10.46
N GLY A 112 -9.84 9.13 -10.19
CA GLY A 112 -10.39 9.50 -8.89
C GLY A 112 -9.92 8.59 -7.76
N ASP A 113 -9.83 7.29 -8.00
CA ASP A 113 -9.30 6.31 -7.03
C ASP A 113 -7.85 6.63 -6.64
N VAL A 114 -7.00 6.95 -7.61
CA VAL A 114 -5.62 7.36 -7.30
C VAL A 114 -5.61 8.67 -6.52
N GLY A 115 -6.47 9.64 -6.89
CA GLY A 115 -6.63 10.90 -6.16
C GLY A 115 -7.00 10.68 -4.69
N GLU A 116 -8.00 9.82 -4.43
CA GLU A 116 -8.46 9.48 -3.08
C GLU A 116 -7.33 8.81 -2.24
N GLY A 117 -6.58 7.88 -2.84
CA GLY A 117 -5.44 7.27 -2.13
C GLY A 117 -4.33 8.26 -1.79
N ILE A 118 -4.11 9.27 -2.65
CA ILE A 118 -3.20 10.39 -2.35
C ILE A 118 -3.74 11.20 -1.17
N ASP A 119 -5.05 11.45 -1.12
CA ASP A 119 -5.68 12.19 -0.02
C ASP A 119 -5.55 11.43 1.30
N PHE A 120 -5.67 10.08 1.31
CA PHE A 120 -5.41 9.27 2.50
C PHE A 120 -3.96 9.44 3.00
N LEU A 121 -2.98 9.38 2.12
CA LEU A 121 -1.57 9.58 2.47
C LEU A 121 -1.35 10.94 3.15
N GLU A 122 -1.88 12.01 2.56
CA GLU A 122 -1.76 13.38 3.07
C GLU A 122 -2.53 13.59 4.39
N TYR A 123 -3.75 13.06 4.45
CA TYR A 123 -4.61 13.22 5.62
C TYR A 123 -4.01 12.50 6.82
N TYR A 124 -3.63 11.22 6.68
CA TYR A 124 -3.11 10.44 7.80
C TYR A 124 -1.73 10.93 8.26
N ALA A 125 -0.90 11.45 7.36
CA ALA A 125 0.35 12.11 7.73
C ALA A 125 0.10 13.26 8.71
N ARG A 126 -0.84 14.14 8.39
CA ARG A 126 -1.20 15.30 9.25
C ARG A 126 -1.87 14.87 10.53
N ASP A 127 -2.80 13.92 10.46
CA ASP A 127 -3.54 13.48 11.64
C ASP A 127 -2.64 12.73 12.63
N MET A 128 -1.66 11.97 12.15
CA MET A 128 -0.67 11.31 13.00
C MET A 128 0.15 12.33 13.82
N LEU A 129 0.50 13.48 13.24
CA LEU A 129 1.22 14.52 13.98
C LEU A 129 0.38 15.06 15.15
N ARG A 130 -0.92 15.24 14.93
CA ARG A 130 -1.87 15.63 15.99
C ARG A 130 -2.00 14.55 17.07
N LEU A 131 -2.12 13.27 16.65
CA LEU A 131 -2.28 12.14 17.57
C LEU A 131 -1.01 11.79 18.35
N SER A 132 0.16 12.16 17.83
CA SER A 132 1.44 11.87 18.48
C SER A 132 1.71 12.72 19.73
N VAL A 133 0.96 13.81 19.91
CA VAL A 133 1.11 14.68 21.07
C VAL A 133 0.35 14.08 22.26
N PRO A 134 1.05 13.76 23.38
CA PRO A 134 0.41 13.25 24.59
C PRO A 134 -0.60 14.25 25.14
N ARG A 135 -1.77 13.78 25.53
CA ARG A 135 -2.84 14.62 26.07
C ARG A 135 -2.94 14.46 27.58
N ARG A 136 -2.85 15.57 28.29
CA ARG A 136 -3.09 15.59 29.75
C ARG A 136 -4.56 15.28 30.01
N MET A 137 -4.79 14.33 30.92
CA MET A 137 -6.11 13.86 31.32
C MET A 137 -6.32 14.13 32.79
N GLY A 138 -7.47 14.70 33.16
CA GLY A 138 -7.85 14.91 34.55
C GLY A 138 -6.82 15.66 35.42
N ARG A 139 -7.17 15.85 36.68
CA ARG A 139 -6.28 16.36 37.71
C ARG A 139 -6.58 15.65 39.03
N ALA A 140 -5.58 14.98 39.57
CA ALA A 140 -5.61 14.46 40.93
C ALA A 140 -4.31 14.92 41.65
N PRO A 141 -4.37 15.28 42.93
CA PRO A 141 -3.17 15.67 43.66
C PRO A 141 -2.13 14.55 43.67
N GLY A 142 -0.89 14.87 43.30
CA GLY A 142 0.19 13.89 43.25
C GLY A 142 0.24 13.02 41.99
N GLU A 143 -0.69 13.19 41.01
CA GLU A 143 -0.75 12.42 39.79
C GLU A 143 -0.47 13.25 38.54
N HIS A 144 0.16 12.59 37.53
CA HIS A 144 0.38 13.13 36.21
C HIS A 144 -0.23 12.19 35.16
N ASN A 145 -1.53 12.35 34.91
CA ASN A 145 -2.29 11.47 34.01
C ASN A 145 -2.16 11.94 32.54
N VAL A 146 -1.70 11.05 31.68
CA VAL A 146 -1.46 11.31 30.25
C VAL A 146 -2.01 10.19 29.39
N LEU A 147 -2.75 10.57 28.33
CA LEU A 147 -3.15 9.67 27.25
C LEU A 147 -2.16 9.78 26.09
N PHE A 148 -1.67 8.66 25.61
CA PHE A 148 -0.86 8.59 24.39
C PHE A 148 -1.17 7.31 23.62
N TYR A 149 -0.89 7.32 22.31
CA TYR A 149 -1.08 6.18 21.43
C TYR A 149 0.23 5.43 21.20
N GLN A 150 0.13 4.11 21.10
CA GLN A 150 1.27 3.24 20.80
C GLN A 150 0.95 2.30 19.64
N PRO A 151 1.94 1.97 18.77
CA PRO A 151 1.79 0.95 17.76
C PRO A 151 1.47 -0.43 18.37
N LYS A 152 0.67 -1.20 17.66
CA LYS A 152 0.23 -2.55 18.10
C LYS A 152 1.17 -3.67 17.67
N GLY A 153 1.91 -3.49 16.58
CA GLY A 153 2.73 -4.53 15.96
C GLY A 153 2.40 -4.69 14.49
N VAL A 154 2.63 -5.90 13.96
CA VAL A 154 2.38 -6.19 12.54
C VAL A 154 0.89 -6.11 12.22
N ALA A 155 0.54 -5.34 11.20
CA ALA A 155 -0.80 -5.25 10.65
C ALA A 155 -0.93 -6.13 9.39
N ALA A 156 -1.99 -6.92 9.29
CA ALA A 156 -2.37 -7.59 8.06
C ALA A 156 -3.38 -6.71 7.31
N VAL A 157 -3.06 -6.35 6.07
CA VAL A 157 -3.94 -5.60 5.19
C VAL A 157 -4.39 -6.51 4.04
N ILE A 158 -5.70 -6.73 3.93
CA ILE A 158 -6.33 -7.55 2.89
C ILE A 158 -7.30 -6.66 2.14
N ALA A 159 -6.89 -6.19 0.95
CA ALA A 159 -7.62 -5.20 0.19
C ALA A 159 -8.50 -5.82 -0.91
N PRO A 160 -9.64 -5.19 -1.25
CA PRO A 160 -10.47 -5.56 -2.38
C PRO A 160 -9.87 -5.08 -3.72
N TRP A 161 -10.52 -5.44 -4.82
CA TRP A 161 -10.09 -5.10 -6.18
C TRP A 161 -10.73 -3.83 -6.76
N ASN A 162 -11.92 -3.46 -6.29
CA ASN A 162 -12.74 -2.41 -6.91
C ASN A 162 -12.23 -0.98 -6.66
N PHE A 163 -11.42 -0.77 -5.62
CA PHE A 163 -10.63 0.44 -5.35
C PHE A 163 -9.20 0.02 -5.01
N PRO A 164 -8.45 -0.46 -6.01
CA PRO A 164 -7.19 -1.16 -5.76
C PRO A 164 -6.10 -0.24 -5.19
N PHE A 165 -6.20 1.07 -5.40
CA PHE A 165 -5.31 2.04 -4.78
C PHE A 165 -5.89 2.66 -3.50
N ALA A 166 -7.07 3.32 -3.58
CA ALA A 166 -7.59 4.08 -2.45
C ALA A 166 -7.79 3.22 -1.20
N ILE A 167 -8.50 2.09 -1.31
CA ILE A 167 -8.77 1.24 -0.13
C ILE A 167 -7.49 0.58 0.37
N ALA A 168 -6.65 0.07 -0.55
CA ALA A 168 -5.37 -0.54 -0.17
C ALA A 168 -4.47 0.50 0.52
N MET A 169 -4.30 1.67 -0.08
CA MET A 169 -3.45 2.74 0.45
C MET A 169 -4.01 3.32 1.75
N GLY A 170 -5.33 3.47 1.87
CA GLY A 170 -5.98 3.91 3.10
C GLY A 170 -5.66 3.00 4.29
N MET A 171 -5.72 1.67 4.10
CA MET A 171 -5.38 0.71 5.15
C MET A 171 -3.87 0.63 5.43
N VAL A 172 -3.06 0.56 4.36
CA VAL A 172 -1.59 0.45 4.48
C VAL A 172 -1.00 1.71 5.12
N SER A 173 -1.37 2.90 4.64
CA SER A 173 -0.82 4.17 5.16
C SER A 173 -1.23 4.43 6.60
N ALA A 174 -2.49 4.11 6.98
CA ALA A 174 -2.95 4.21 8.36
C ALA A 174 -2.11 3.35 9.31
N ALA A 175 -1.83 2.10 8.93
CA ALA A 175 -1.00 1.21 9.72
C ALA A 175 0.46 1.69 9.79
N ILE A 176 1.06 2.05 8.65
CA ILE A 176 2.47 2.44 8.58
C ILE A 176 2.72 3.74 9.34
N VAL A 177 1.91 4.79 9.12
CA VAL A 177 2.12 6.10 9.76
C VAL A 177 1.98 6.03 11.29
N THR A 178 1.15 5.10 11.79
CA THR A 178 0.99 4.86 13.23
C THR A 178 2.08 3.96 13.82
N GLY A 179 3.09 3.56 13.04
CA GLY A 179 4.27 2.83 13.52
C GLY A 179 4.13 1.30 13.46
N ASN A 180 3.19 0.78 12.69
CA ASN A 180 2.99 -0.66 12.53
C ASN A 180 3.53 -1.12 11.15
N PRO A 181 4.43 -2.12 11.08
CA PRO A 181 4.76 -2.78 9.83
C PRO A 181 3.56 -3.50 9.24
N VAL A 182 3.53 -3.63 7.92
CA VAL A 182 2.39 -4.19 7.20
C VAL A 182 2.80 -5.45 6.43
N VAL A 183 1.95 -6.47 6.51
CA VAL A 183 1.89 -7.55 5.52
C VAL A 183 0.66 -7.30 4.66
N PHE A 184 0.90 -6.95 3.40
CA PHE A 184 -0.13 -6.56 2.45
C PHE A 184 -0.47 -7.70 1.49
N LYS A 185 -1.74 -8.03 1.39
CA LYS A 185 -2.31 -8.97 0.42
C LYS A 185 -3.33 -8.24 -0.46
N PRO A 186 -2.99 -7.87 -1.70
CA PRO A 186 -3.96 -7.36 -2.65
C PRO A 186 -4.99 -8.42 -3.04
N SER A 187 -6.07 -8.02 -3.68
CA SER A 187 -6.96 -8.96 -4.34
C SER A 187 -6.24 -9.71 -5.47
N SER A 188 -6.60 -10.96 -5.69
CA SER A 188 -6.12 -11.73 -6.85
C SER A 188 -6.55 -11.11 -8.19
N LEU A 189 -7.63 -10.31 -8.20
CA LEU A 189 -8.13 -9.60 -9.38
C LEU A 189 -7.40 -8.27 -9.66
N SER A 190 -6.53 -7.82 -8.75
CA SER A 190 -5.74 -6.58 -8.87
C SER A 190 -4.31 -6.78 -8.36
N SER A 191 -3.73 -7.93 -8.68
CA SER A 191 -2.44 -8.34 -8.12
C SER A 191 -1.26 -7.58 -8.73
N ALA A 192 -1.30 -7.27 -10.03
CA ALA A 192 -0.28 -6.44 -10.66
C ALA A 192 -0.33 -5.00 -10.14
N PHE A 193 -1.54 -4.46 -9.89
CA PHE A 193 -1.67 -3.17 -9.22
C PHE A 193 -1.11 -3.21 -7.81
N GLY A 194 -1.40 -4.28 -7.06
CA GLY A 194 -0.87 -4.49 -5.71
C GLY A 194 0.66 -4.50 -5.65
N TYR A 195 1.32 -5.07 -6.65
CA TYR A 195 2.78 -5.00 -6.79
C TYR A 195 3.27 -3.55 -7.01
N ASN A 196 2.65 -2.84 -7.96
CA ASN A 196 2.98 -1.45 -8.27
C ASN A 196 2.76 -0.47 -7.10
N LEU A 197 1.92 -0.83 -6.12
CA LEU A 197 1.70 -0.04 -4.92
C LEU A 197 2.90 -0.10 -3.97
N VAL A 198 3.67 -1.18 -4.00
CA VAL A 198 4.83 -1.40 -3.13
C VAL A 198 6.13 -0.85 -3.76
N GLU A 199 6.19 -0.81 -5.08
CA GLU A 199 7.31 -0.26 -5.87
C GLU A 199 7.38 1.29 -5.76
#